data_830ac003f5a8132211201a149b2ad1a1
#
_entry.id   830ac003f5a8132211201a149b2ad1a1
#
_cell.length_a   1.000
_cell.length_b   1.000
_cell.length_c   1.000
_cell.angle_alpha   90.00
_cell.angle_beta   90.00
_cell.angle_gamma   90.00
#
_symmetry.space_group_name_H-M   'P 1'
#
loop_
_entity.id
_entity.type
_entity.pdbx_description
1 polymer ?
#
loop_
_entity_poly.entity_id
_entity_poly.type
_entity_poly.pdbx_seq_one_letter_code
_entity_poly.pdbx_strand_id
1 'polypeptide(L)'
;MKKVVTLLVVFITLQTLVSGQIMKKTQPSNQTTKSTVSTNDLVSTREMDRINWMEFREVVPSKIQTVLLPTGTLEPHGVINNGADNTAPTAMAQQIARRTNAMIAPTLPYGITGSMADYPGAFQITEAAYRPFVKQILEGLAKNGFRNIIILNGHGGGQTAVLQSVAAEVSAEKKVRTLVINWWSLASDETKEVFGEDGGHAGNNETGYIQAIDPSLVHPERYKDDMATAYPAAGTWSAVPFPSSIGLYQKGQGYPKFDQKKADEYFKKVNDKVANLIIDVVRKWDLAGL
;
A
#
# COMPACT_ATOMS: atom_id res chain seq x y z
N MET A 1 -7.61 -60.44 -49.23
CA MET A 1 -8.74 -61.05 -48.48
C MET A 1 -8.59 -60.66 -47.03
N LYS A 2 -9.33 -59.63 -46.60
CA LYS A 2 -9.29 -59.13 -45.21
C LYS A 2 -10.48 -59.67 -44.46
N LYS A 3 -10.24 -60.41 -43.38
CA LYS A 3 -11.30 -60.91 -42.48
C LYS A 3 -11.63 -59.83 -41.47
N VAL A 4 -12.92 -59.44 -41.45
CA VAL A 4 -13.50 -58.58 -40.44
C VAL A 4 -14.00 -59.48 -39.31
N VAL A 5 -13.53 -59.22 -38.09
CA VAL A 5 -14.05 -59.88 -36.85
C VAL A 5 -14.96 -58.91 -36.14
N THR A 6 -16.24 -59.23 -36.12
CA THR A 6 -17.27 -58.47 -35.40
C THR A 6 -17.32 -58.95 -33.95
N LEU A 7 -17.05 -58.05 -33.00
CA LEU A 7 -17.14 -58.29 -31.57
C LEU A 7 -18.53 -57.86 -31.07
N LEU A 8 -19.31 -58.83 -30.60
CA LEU A 8 -20.65 -58.65 -30.03
C LEU A 8 -20.48 -58.36 -28.53
N VAL A 9 -20.87 -57.15 -28.07
CA VAL A 9 -20.90 -56.81 -26.66
C VAL A 9 -22.32 -56.97 -26.15
N VAL A 10 -22.51 -57.92 -25.22
CA VAL A 10 -23.77 -58.18 -24.51
C VAL A 10 -23.86 -57.27 -23.30
N PHE A 11 -24.85 -56.38 -23.25
CA PHE A 11 -25.18 -55.60 -22.05
C PHE A 11 -26.10 -56.42 -21.14
N ILE A 12 -25.59 -56.72 -19.95
CA ILE A 12 -26.43 -57.27 -18.85
C ILE A 12 -26.81 -56.08 -17.97
N THR A 13 -28.11 -55.75 -18.00
CA THR A 13 -28.66 -54.74 -17.07
C THR A 13 -29.00 -55.39 -15.73
N LEU A 14 -28.30 -55.00 -14.68
CA LEU A 14 -28.64 -55.37 -13.30
C LEU A 14 -29.46 -54.23 -12.69
N GLN A 15 -30.74 -54.43 -12.51
CA GLN A 15 -31.61 -53.52 -11.75
C GLN A 15 -31.46 -53.85 -10.25
N THR A 16 -30.83 -52.94 -9.50
CA THR A 16 -30.94 -52.95 -8.03
C THR A 16 -31.86 -51.81 -7.59
N LEU A 17 -32.97 -52.21 -7.00
CA LEU A 17 -33.84 -51.30 -6.25
C LEU A 17 -33.07 -50.78 -5.02
N VAL A 18 -32.87 -49.45 -4.95
CA VAL A 18 -32.50 -48.78 -3.73
C VAL A 18 -33.60 -47.80 -3.34
N SER A 19 -34.23 -48.08 -2.21
CA SER A 19 -35.27 -47.33 -1.55
C SER A 19 -34.80 -45.88 -1.28
N GLY A 20 -35.60 -44.90 -1.71
CA GLY A 20 -35.34 -43.48 -1.55
C GLY A 20 -35.44 -43.02 -0.10
N GLN A 21 -34.33 -42.48 0.37
CA GLN A 21 -34.35 -41.46 1.44
C GLN A 21 -34.09 -40.12 0.82
N ILE A 22 -35.11 -39.25 0.83
CA ILE A 22 -35.02 -37.86 0.42
C ILE A 22 -34.21 -37.11 1.46
N MET A 23 -32.90 -36.93 1.21
CA MET A 23 -32.13 -35.95 1.93
C MET A 23 -32.51 -34.55 1.45
N LYS A 24 -33.18 -33.79 2.32
CA LYS A 24 -33.37 -32.35 2.13
C LYS A 24 -31.99 -31.69 2.04
N LYS A 25 -31.61 -31.21 0.85
CA LYS A 25 -30.49 -30.29 0.67
C LYS A 25 -30.82 -29.00 1.42
N THR A 26 -30.22 -28.82 2.59
CA THR A 26 -30.11 -27.50 3.20
C THR A 26 -29.20 -26.65 2.32
N GLN A 27 -29.77 -25.65 1.68
CA GLN A 27 -29.01 -24.56 1.04
C GLN A 27 -28.20 -23.86 2.13
N PRO A 28 -26.91 -23.53 1.88
CA PRO A 28 -26.19 -22.63 2.77
C PRO A 28 -26.88 -21.27 2.70
N SER A 29 -27.39 -20.81 3.84
CA SER A 29 -27.88 -19.46 3.99
C SER A 29 -26.73 -18.51 3.72
N ASN A 30 -26.79 -17.80 2.59
CA ASN A 30 -25.95 -16.63 2.31
C ASN A 30 -26.33 -15.55 3.33
N GLN A 31 -25.77 -15.61 4.53
CA GLN A 31 -25.74 -14.46 5.42
C GLN A 31 -24.75 -13.47 4.83
N THR A 32 -25.24 -12.63 3.94
CA THR A 32 -24.62 -11.36 3.64
C THR A 32 -24.59 -10.59 4.95
N THR A 33 -23.45 -10.58 5.62
CA THR A 33 -23.16 -9.66 6.71
C THR A 33 -23.31 -8.26 6.14
N LYS A 34 -24.49 -7.66 6.31
CA LYS A 34 -24.68 -6.22 6.11
C LYS A 34 -23.73 -5.55 7.11
N SER A 35 -22.58 -5.09 6.61
CA SER A 35 -21.76 -4.13 7.31
C SER A 35 -22.70 -2.98 7.67
N THR A 36 -22.90 -2.75 8.96
CA THR A 36 -23.64 -1.59 9.45
C THR A 36 -22.77 -0.37 9.17
N VAL A 37 -22.97 0.24 8.00
CA VAL A 37 -22.40 1.56 7.68
C VAL A 37 -22.89 2.52 8.75
N SER A 38 -21.96 3.12 9.45
CA SER A 38 -22.29 4.18 10.42
C SER A 38 -23.12 5.25 9.70
N THR A 39 -24.24 5.67 10.31
CA THR A 39 -25.20 6.65 9.73
C THR A 39 -24.58 8.02 9.46
N ASN A 40 -23.31 8.23 9.80
CA ASN A 40 -22.54 9.46 9.56
C ASN A 40 -21.57 9.39 8.37
N ASP A 41 -21.57 8.30 7.60
CA ASP A 41 -20.68 8.20 6.44
C ASP A 41 -21.33 8.79 5.19
N LEU A 42 -20.56 9.67 4.53
CA LEU A 42 -20.99 10.35 3.29
C LEU A 42 -21.14 9.39 2.10
N VAL A 43 -20.39 8.29 2.13
CA VAL A 43 -20.36 7.26 1.08
C VAL A 43 -20.12 5.87 1.69
N SER A 44 -20.48 4.83 0.95
CA SER A 44 -20.31 3.42 1.37
C SER A 44 -18.84 3.03 1.56
N THR A 45 -17.95 3.60 0.77
CA THR A 45 -16.50 3.42 0.85
C THR A 45 -15.77 4.72 0.51
N ARG A 46 -14.54 4.86 0.98
CA ARG A 46 -13.65 5.97 0.59
C ARG A 46 -12.74 5.62 -0.59
N GLU A 47 -12.71 4.35 -1.02
CA GLU A 47 -11.91 3.88 -2.14
C GLU A 47 -12.60 4.23 -3.47
N MET A 48 -11.92 5.04 -4.31
CA MET A 48 -12.48 5.59 -5.54
C MET A 48 -12.82 4.52 -6.59
N ASP A 49 -12.09 3.43 -6.60
CA ASP A 49 -12.31 2.30 -7.50
C ASP A 49 -13.45 1.36 -7.07
N ARG A 50 -14.03 1.60 -5.89
CA ARG A 50 -15.13 0.80 -5.32
C ARG A 50 -16.46 1.53 -5.25
N ILE A 51 -16.51 2.81 -5.63
CA ILE A 51 -17.75 3.57 -5.74
C ILE A 51 -18.08 3.83 -7.21
N ASN A 52 -19.36 4.00 -7.52
CA ASN A 52 -19.76 4.38 -8.87
C ASN A 52 -19.67 5.91 -9.07
N TRP A 53 -19.71 6.35 -10.33
CA TRP A 53 -19.54 7.76 -10.66
C TRP A 53 -20.68 8.66 -10.12
N MET A 54 -21.86 8.13 -9.88
CA MET A 54 -22.99 8.88 -9.32
C MET A 54 -22.75 9.21 -7.85
N GLU A 55 -22.37 8.21 -7.04
CA GLU A 55 -21.98 8.42 -5.64
C GLU A 55 -20.78 9.36 -5.55
N PHE A 56 -19.77 9.18 -6.42
CA PHE A 56 -18.63 10.08 -6.47
C PHE A 56 -19.06 11.54 -6.67
N ARG A 57 -19.91 11.83 -7.67
CA ARG A 57 -20.43 13.16 -7.97
C ARG A 57 -21.22 13.78 -6.81
N GLU A 58 -21.90 12.99 -6.01
CA GLU A 58 -22.71 13.46 -4.87
C GLU A 58 -21.83 14.00 -3.71
N VAL A 59 -20.57 13.60 -3.66
CA VAL A 59 -19.68 13.95 -2.55
C VAL A 59 -18.46 14.77 -2.96
N VAL A 60 -17.93 14.60 -4.17
CA VAL A 60 -16.76 15.35 -4.65
C VAL A 60 -17.21 16.41 -5.67
N PRO A 61 -16.83 17.67 -5.52
CA PRO A 61 -16.04 18.28 -4.43
C PRO A 61 -16.89 18.82 -3.26
N SER A 62 -18.21 18.71 -3.32
CA SER A 62 -19.14 19.43 -2.44
C SER A 62 -18.97 19.12 -0.95
N LYS A 63 -18.59 17.87 -0.61
CA LYS A 63 -18.44 17.38 0.76
C LYS A 63 -17.03 16.88 1.06
N ILE A 64 -16.32 16.37 0.03
CA ILE A 64 -14.98 15.82 0.13
C ILE A 64 -14.09 16.49 -0.92
N GLN A 65 -13.08 17.21 -0.47
CA GLN A 65 -12.14 17.94 -1.32
C GLN A 65 -10.70 17.42 -1.22
N THR A 66 -10.49 16.42 -0.37
CA THR A 66 -9.18 15.82 -0.12
C THR A 66 -9.11 14.41 -0.72
N VAL A 67 -7.99 14.08 -1.35
CA VAL A 67 -7.69 12.72 -1.81
C VAL A 67 -6.34 12.28 -1.29
N LEU A 68 -6.26 11.02 -0.85
CA LEU A 68 -5.03 10.32 -0.50
C LEU A 68 -4.61 9.49 -1.72
N LEU A 69 -3.39 9.67 -2.20
CA LEU A 69 -2.80 8.89 -3.28
C LEU A 69 -1.63 8.06 -2.72
N PRO A 70 -1.83 6.77 -2.42
CA PRO A 70 -0.74 5.89 -2.06
C PRO A 70 0.17 5.62 -3.26
N THR A 71 1.49 5.69 -3.05
CA THR A 71 2.50 5.39 -4.09
C THR A 71 3.60 4.53 -3.51
N GLY A 72 4.11 3.59 -4.28
CA GLY A 72 5.21 2.73 -3.85
C GLY A 72 5.95 2.13 -5.04
N THR A 73 6.60 1.01 -4.80
CA THR A 73 7.25 0.19 -5.82
C THR A 73 7.25 -1.29 -5.42
N LEU A 74 7.83 -2.14 -6.26
CA LEU A 74 8.16 -3.52 -5.93
C LEU A 74 9.67 -3.65 -5.84
N GLU A 75 10.19 -3.87 -4.64
CA GLU A 75 11.61 -4.10 -4.38
C GLU A 75 11.82 -5.04 -3.19
N PRO A 76 13.03 -5.59 -3.02
CA PRO A 76 13.31 -6.49 -1.91
C PRO A 76 13.28 -5.75 -0.58
N HIS A 77 12.62 -6.32 0.41
CA HIS A 77 12.53 -5.80 1.78
C HIS A 77 12.90 -6.90 2.80
N GLY A 78 14.11 -7.41 2.72
CA GLY A 78 14.59 -8.43 3.65
C GLY A 78 13.67 -9.64 3.72
N VAL A 79 12.99 -9.81 4.85
CA VAL A 79 12.09 -10.95 5.11
C VAL A 79 10.60 -10.58 5.12
N ILE A 80 10.26 -9.38 4.68
CA ILE A 80 8.88 -8.98 4.44
C ILE A 80 8.57 -8.96 2.94
N ASN A 81 7.31 -8.74 2.58
CA ASN A 81 6.88 -8.79 1.18
C ASN A 81 7.55 -7.72 0.30
N ASN A 82 7.88 -8.05 -0.94
CA ASN A 82 8.47 -7.10 -1.91
C ASN A 82 7.57 -5.89 -2.21
N GLY A 83 6.29 -5.97 -1.89
CA GLY A 83 5.33 -4.88 -2.02
C GLY A 83 5.16 -4.07 -0.73
N ALA A 84 6.09 -4.09 0.21
CA ALA A 84 5.98 -3.35 1.48
C ALA A 84 5.71 -1.85 1.24
N ASP A 85 6.39 -1.27 0.25
CA ASP A 85 6.21 0.12 -0.18
C ASP A 85 4.80 0.43 -0.72
N ASN A 86 4.07 -0.58 -1.18
CA ASN A 86 2.67 -0.46 -1.61
C ASN A 86 1.72 -0.76 -0.44
N THR A 87 2.02 -1.79 0.34
CA THR A 87 1.19 -2.26 1.45
C THR A 87 1.04 -1.20 2.53
N ALA A 88 2.16 -0.59 2.93
CA ALA A 88 2.18 0.41 4.00
C ALA A 88 1.32 1.65 3.68
N PRO A 89 1.54 2.41 2.57
CA PRO A 89 0.75 3.60 2.30
C PRO A 89 -0.70 3.30 1.93
N THR A 90 -1.00 2.10 1.38
CA THR A 90 -2.38 1.67 1.11
C THR A 90 -3.14 1.46 2.43
N ALA A 91 -2.58 0.70 3.35
CA ALA A 91 -3.18 0.49 4.68
C ALA A 91 -3.30 1.79 5.47
N MET A 92 -2.28 2.65 5.39
CA MET A 92 -2.31 4.00 5.98
C MET A 92 -3.49 4.80 5.45
N ALA A 93 -3.68 4.88 4.12
CA ALA A 93 -4.79 5.60 3.52
C ALA A 93 -6.14 5.07 4.03
N GLN A 94 -6.31 3.74 4.10
CA GLN A 94 -7.52 3.11 4.61
C GLN A 94 -7.80 3.47 6.07
N GLN A 95 -6.76 3.52 6.91
CA GLN A 95 -6.89 3.87 8.32
C GLN A 95 -7.28 5.34 8.56
N ILE A 96 -6.75 6.27 7.74
CA ILE A 96 -6.88 7.69 8.03
C ILE A 96 -7.93 8.42 7.17
N ALA A 97 -8.44 7.83 6.08
CA ALA A 97 -9.29 8.50 5.11
C ALA A 97 -10.55 9.14 5.73
N ARG A 98 -11.24 8.43 6.63
CA ARG A 98 -12.44 8.97 7.30
C ARG A 98 -12.09 10.13 8.22
N ARG A 99 -11.01 10.02 8.97
CA ARG A 99 -10.54 11.04 9.92
C ARG A 99 -10.07 12.31 9.22
N THR A 100 -9.46 12.19 8.04
CA THR A 100 -8.98 13.32 7.22
C THR A 100 -10.02 13.82 6.23
N ASN A 101 -11.24 13.29 6.26
CA ASN A 101 -12.32 13.53 5.30
C ASN A 101 -11.81 13.44 3.85
N ALA A 102 -11.13 12.34 3.51
CA ALA A 102 -10.53 12.12 2.20
C ALA A 102 -11.15 10.93 1.46
N MET A 103 -11.09 10.97 0.12
CA MET A 103 -11.17 9.79 -0.73
C MET A 103 -9.79 9.13 -0.83
N ILE A 104 -9.75 7.87 -1.26
CA ILE A 104 -8.52 7.12 -1.51
C ILE A 104 -8.46 6.82 -3.01
N ALA A 105 -7.46 7.36 -3.69
CA ALA A 105 -7.18 7.00 -5.08
C ALA A 105 -6.54 5.60 -5.14
N PRO A 106 -6.68 4.86 -6.25
CA PRO A 106 -5.97 3.60 -6.45
C PRO A 106 -4.46 3.77 -6.25
N THR A 107 -3.86 2.81 -5.55
CA THR A 107 -2.41 2.81 -5.30
C THR A 107 -1.62 2.74 -6.59
N LEU A 108 -0.52 3.50 -6.70
CA LEU A 108 0.46 3.38 -7.78
C LEU A 108 1.54 2.37 -7.37
N PRO A 109 1.46 1.11 -7.86
CA PRO A 109 2.26 0.02 -7.30
C PRO A 109 3.62 -0.15 -7.97
N TYR A 110 3.95 0.63 -8.99
CA TYR A 110 5.21 0.58 -9.73
C TYR A 110 5.88 1.95 -9.72
N GLY A 111 7.16 1.99 -9.35
CA GLY A 111 7.91 3.21 -9.16
C GLY A 111 9.38 3.12 -9.57
N ILE A 112 10.19 4.04 -9.07
CA ILE A 112 11.63 4.15 -9.36
C ILE A 112 12.41 3.43 -8.24
N THR A 113 12.66 2.14 -8.42
CA THR A 113 13.31 1.27 -7.41
C THR A 113 14.78 1.62 -7.15
N GLY A 114 15.53 2.04 -8.18
CA GLY A 114 16.92 2.46 -8.01
C GLY A 114 17.89 1.29 -7.83
N SER A 115 18.77 1.37 -6.81
CA SER A 115 19.89 0.42 -6.65
C SER A 115 19.51 -1.01 -6.27
N MET A 116 18.25 -1.26 -5.99
CA MET A 116 17.72 -2.60 -5.70
C MET A 116 16.96 -3.22 -6.89
N ALA A 117 16.96 -2.57 -8.04
CA ALA A 117 16.21 -3.00 -9.22
C ALA A 117 16.62 -4.37 -9.78
N ASP A 118 17.86 -4.79 -9.55
CA ASP A 118 18.39 -6.08 -10.04
C ASP A 118 18.05 -7.28 -9.14
N TYR A 119 17.43 -7.04 -7.99
CA TYR A 119 16.98 -8.13 -7.12
C TYR A 119 15.78 -8.88 -7.70
N PRO A 120 15.65 -10.20 -7.44
CA PRO A 120 14.49 -10.96 -7.87
C PRO A 120 13.17 -10.39 -7.33
N GLY A 121 12.20 -10.19 -8.25
CA GLY A 121 10.90 -9.62 -7.92
C GLY A 121 10.84 -8.11 -7.84
N ALA A 122 11.96 -7.39 -8.04
CA ALA A 122 11.98 -5.94 -8.18
C ALA A 122 11.54 -5.49 -9.59
N PHE A 123 10.96 -4.29 -9.66
CA PHE A 123 10.53 -3.67 -10.93
C PHE A 123 11.00 -2.22 -10.99
N GLN A 124 11.85 -1.91 -11.96
CA GLN A 124 12.33 -0.55 -12.21
C GLN A 124 11.48 0.17 -13.26
N ILE A 125 10.87 1.27 -12.88
CA ILE A 125 10.31 2.24 -13.82
C ILE A 125 11.29 3.40 -13.96
N THR A 126 11.61 3.79 -15.18
CA THR A 126 12.49 4.95 -15.42
C THR A 126 11.80 6.24 -15.02
N GLU A 127 12.57 7.27 -14.61
CA GLU A 127 12.02 8.60 -14.35
C GLU A 127 11.29 9.16 -15.56
N ALA A 128 11.81 8.94 -16.76
CA ALA A 128 11.20 9.38 -18.01
C ALA A 128 9.78 8.83 -18.24
N ALA A 129 9.49 7.63 -17.73
CA ALA A 129 8.15 7.03 -17.77
C ALA A 129 7.30 7.41 -16.56
N TYR A 130 7.89 7.41 -15.37
CA TYR A 130 7.18 7.64 -14.10
C TYR A 130 6.68 9.09 -13.97
N ARG A 131 7.52 10.07 -14.27
CA ARG A 131 7.20 11.49 -14.14
C ARG A 131 5.93 11.91 -14.90
N PRO A 132 5.82 11.70 -16.23
CA PRO A 132 4.61 12.07 -16.97
C PRO A 132 3.38 11.26 -16.54
N PHE A 133 3.55 10.01 -16.13
CA PHE A 133 2.46 9.17 -15.63
C PHE A 133 1.88 9.72 -14.33
N VAL A 134 2.72 10.02 -13.34
CA VAL A 134 2.27 10.64 -12.07
C VAL A 134 1.65 12.00 -12.32
N LYS A 135 2.25 12.84 -13.20
CA LYS A 135 1.68 14.15 -13.54
C LYS A 135 0.24 14.03 -14.03
N GLN A 136 -0.03 13.13 -14.98
CA GLN A 136 -1.37 12.91 -15.52
C GLN A 136 -2.37 12.43 -14.47
N ILE A 137 -1.93 11.62 -13.51
CA ILE A 137 -2.79 11.19 -12.39
C ILE A 137 -3.15 12.38 -11.50
N LEU A 138 -2.19 13.19 -11.08
CA LEU A 138 -2.46 14.37 -10.26
C LEU A 138 -3.35 15.39 -10.99
N GLU A 139 -3.13 15.60 -12.28
CA GLU A 139 -4.01 16.42 -13.12
C GLU A 139 -5.43 15.85 -13.22
N GLY A 140 -5.55 14.53 -13.34
CA GLY A 140 -6.83 13.82 -13.31
C GLY A 140 -7.57 14.02 -12.00
N LEU A 141 -6.88 13.94 -10.85
CA LEU A 141 -7.46 14.21 -9.55
C LEU A 141 -7.92 15.66 -9.42
N ALA A 142 -7.11 16.62 -9.85
CA ALA A 142 -7.49 18.03 -9.88
C ALA A 142 -8.72 18.30 -10.77
N LYS A 143 -8.76 17.70 -11.98
CA LYS A 143 -9.90 17.77 -12.91
C LYS A 143 -11.19 17.22 -12.30
N ASN A 144 -11.09 16.19 -11.47
CA ASN A 144 -12.24 15.60 -10.79
C ASN A 144 -12.72 16.40 -9.56
N GLY A 145 -12.09 17.54 -9.25
CA GLY A 145 -12.56 18.49 -8.24
C GLY A 145 -11.87 18.37 -6.88
N PHE A 146 -10.82 17.55 -6.75
CA PHE A 146 -10.02 17.56 -5.53
C PHE A 146 -9.19 18.83 -5.42
N ARG A 147 -9.33 19.52 -4.29
CA ARG A 147 -8.55 20.71 -3.95
C ARG A 147 -7.25 20.36 -3.23
N ASN A 148 -7.27 19.29 -2.43
CA ASN A 148 -6.12 18.81 -1.67
C ASN A 148 -5.72 17.43 -2.15
N ILE A 149 -4.52 17.29 -2.69
CA ILE A 149 -3.95 16.02 -3.16
C ILE A 149 -2.80 15.65 -2.23
N ILE A 150 -2.99 14.62 -1.42
CA ILE A 150 -2.02 14.15 -0.44
C ILE A 150 -1.39 12.86 -0.96
N ILE A 151 -0.11 12.91 -1.28
CA ILE A 151 0.65 11.76 -1.75
C ILE A 151 1.27 11.07 -0.54
N LEU A 152 0.83 9.85 -0.26
CA LEU A 152 1.41 8.98 0.76
C LEU A 152 2.50 8.15 0.07
N ASN A 153 3.74 8.62 0.16
CA ASN A 153 4.86 7.96 -0.48
C ASN A 153 5.38 6.81 0.39
N GLY A 154 5.44 5.61 -0.19
CA GLY A 154 5.97 4.40 0.45
C GLY A 154 7.44 4.13 0.11
N HIS A 155 8.01 4.79 -0.91
CA HIS A 155 9.36 4.51 -1.41
C HIS A 155 10.27 5.73 -1.44
N GLY A 156 11.53 5.53 -1.06
CA GLY A 156 12.55 6.56 -0.98
C GLY A 156 13.24 6.89 -2.31
N GLY A 157 14.50 7.25 -2.19
CA GLY A 157 15.40 7.45 -3.33
C GLY A 157 14.92 8.48 -4.37
N GLY A 158 15.16 8.19 -5.64
CA GLY A 158 14.80 9.06 -6.77
C GLY A 158 13.32 9.31 -6.91
N GLN A 159 12.47 8.37 -6.48
CA GLN A 159 11.02 8.52 -6.52
C GLN A 159 10.53 9.73 -5.70
N THR A 160 11.08 9.92 -4.50
CA THR A 160 10.72 11.06 -3.65
C THR A 160 10.93 12.40 -4.34
N ALA A 161 12.07 12.60 -4.99
CA ALA A 161 12.40 13.85 -5.69
C ALA A 161 11.44 14.10 -6.86
N VAL A 162 11.10 13.05 -7.62
CA VAL A 162 10.15 13.15 -8.74
C VAL A 162 8.75 13.48 -8.23
N LEU A 163 8.25 12.83 -7.19
CA LEU A 163 6.94 13.11 -6.60
C LEU A 163 6.84 14.55 -6.10
N GLN A 164 7.84 15.04 -5.39
CA GLN A 164 7.88 16.43 -4.90
C GLN A 164 7.88 17.45 -6.05
N SER A 165 8.69 17.22 -7.08
CA SER A 165 8.78 18.10 -8.25
C SER A 165 7.47 18.12 -9.02
N VAL A 166 6.88 16.98 -9.31
CA VAL A 166 5.60 16.88 -10.04
C VAL A 166 4.44 17.46 -9.22
N ALA A 167 4.40 17.23 -7.93
CA ALA A 167 3.40 17.79 -7.03
C ALA A 167 3.44 19.33 -7.04
N ALA A 168 4.63 19.93 -6.98
CA ALA A 168 4.80 21.39 -7.07
C ALA A 168 4.36 21.95 -8.43
N GLU A 169 4.72 21.28 -9.53
CA GLU A 169 4.34 21.65 -10.89
C GLU A 169 2.80 21.64 -11.05
N VAL A 170 2.13 20.56 -10.69
CA VAL A 170 0.68 20.43 -10.79
C VAL A 170 -0.04 21.41 -9.86
N SER A 171 0.47 21.63 -8.65
CA SER A 171 -0.05 22.64 -7.73
C SER A 171 -0.08 24.04 -8.39
N ALA A 172 1.02 24.45 -9.02
CA ALA A 172 1.12 25.73 -9.70
C ALA A 172 0.21 25.83 -10.92
N GLU A 173 0.17 24.77 -11.76
CA GLU A 173 -0.59 24.75 -13.01
C GLU A 173 -2.11 24.65 -12.80
N LYS A 174 -2.55 23.79 -11.89
CA LYS A 174 -3.97 23.49 -11.67
C LYS A 174 -4.59 24.24 -10.50
N LYS A 175 -3.80 25.02 -9.76
CA LYS A 175 -4.27 25.77 -8.57
C LYS A 175 -4.88 24.86 -7.50
N VAL A 176 -4.28 23.68 -7.31
CA VAL A 176 -4.60 22.73 -6.24
C VAL A 176 -3.49 22.72 -5.21
N ARG A 177 -3.80 22.23 -4.02
CA ARG A 177 -2.83 22.10 -2.92
C ARG A 177 -2.31 20.68 -2.90
N THR A 178 -0.99 20.52 -2.80
CA THR A 178 -0.34 19.20 -2.78
C THR A 178 0.52 19.03 -1.54
N LEU A 179 0.54 17.83 -0.97
CA LEU A 179 1.39 17.44 0.15
C LEU A 179 1.99 16.07 -0.15
N VAL A 180 3.32 15.95 -0.09
CA VAL A 180 4.03 14.67 -0.23
C VAL A 180 4.54 14.26 1.16
N ILE A 181 4.16 13.07 1.62
CA ILE A 181 4.53 12.53 2.93
C ILE A 181 5.40 11.30 2.73
N ASN A 182 6.66 11.38 3.15
CA ASN A 182 7.56 10.23 3.32
C ASN A 182 7.36 9.72 4.74
N TRP A 183 6.44 8.77 4.91
CA TRP A 183 5.93 8.39 6.22
C TRP A 183 7.02 7.89 7.18
N TRP A 184 8.00 7.12 6.69
CA TRP A 184 9.10 6.56 7.51
C TRP A 184 9.99 7.65 8.09
N SER A 185 10.27 8.73 7.33
CA SER A 185 11.03 9.87 7.81
C SER A 185 10.23 10.74 8.77
N LEU A 186 8.94 10.97 8.46
CA LEU A 186 8.03 11.71 9.35
C LEU A 186 7.89 11.03 10.70
N ALA A 187 7.89 9.71 10.73
CA ALA A 187 7.66 8.88 11.93
C ALA A 187 8.97 8.44 12.63
N SER A 188 10.10 9.06 12.34
CA SER A 188 11.39 8.70 12.97
C SER A 188 11.35 8.76 14.50
N ASP A 189 10.67 9.78 15.07
CA ASP A 189 10.55 9.90 16.52
C ASP A 189 9.69 8.78 17.12
N GLU A 190 8.58 8.41 16.45
CA GLU A 190 7.73 7.29 16.86
C GLU A 190 8.48 5.95 16.74
N THR A 191 9.34 5.81 15.73
CA THR A 191 10.21 4.64 15.59
C THR A 191 11.12 4.51 16.81
N LYS A 192 11.80 5.58 17.19
CA LYS A 192 12.68 5.60 18.38
C LYS A 192 11.92 5.38 19.67
N GLU A 193 10.74 5.98 19.81
CA GLU A 193 9.91 5.82 21.00
C GLU A 193 9.50 4.36 21.23
N VAL A 194 9.06 3.68 20.17
CA VAL A 194 8.54 2.31 20.26
C VAL A 194 9.64 1.25 20.29
N PHE A 195 10.65 1.40 19.41
CA PHE A 195 11.69 0.38 19.24
C PHE A 195 12.99 0.69 19.99
N GLY A 196 13.15 1.94 20.47
CA GLY A 196 14.37 2.40 21.17
C GLY A 196 15.48 2.91 20.24
N GLU A 197 15.30 2.78 18.92
CA GLU A 197 16.27 3.13 17.89
C GLU A 197 15.56 3.44 16.58
N ASP A 198 16.24 4.11 15.65
CA ASP A 198 15.72 4.34 14.30
C ASP A 198 15.77 3.06 13.46
N GLY A 199 15.11 3.08 12.29
CA GLY A 199 15.00 1.93 11.40
C GLY A 199 15.91 2.03 10.18
N GLY A 200 15.28 1.97 9.02
CA GLY A 200 15.89 1.99 7.70
C GLY A 200 15.05 1.16 6.73
N HIS A 201 15.60 0.90 5.55
CA HIS A 201 14.95 0.04 4.55
C HIS A 201 14.84 -1.40 5.08
N ALA A 202 13.63 -1.94 5.12
CA ALA A 202 13.29 -3.22 5.74
C ALA A 202 13.73 -3.36 7.22
N GLY A 203 14.04 -2.25 7.88
CA GLY A 203 14.40 -2.19 9.31
C GLY A 203 13.19 -2.29 10.23
N ASN A 204 13.38 -1.94 11.51
CA ASN A 204 12.32 -1.98 12.53
C ASN A 204 11.04 -1.26 12.12
N ASN A 205 11.17 -0.07 11.51
CA ASN A 205 10.05 0.77 11.11
C ASN A 205 9.18 0.09 10.05
N GLU A 206 9.77 -0.35 8.94
CA GLU A 206 9.00 -0.95 7.85
C GLU A 206 8.53 -2.35 8.21
N THR A 207 9.43 -3.19 8.75
CA THR A 207 9.06 -4.54 9.21
C THR A 207 7.96 -4.50 10.27
N GLY A 208 8.07 -3.62 11.27
CA GLY A 208 7.03 -3.48 12.30
C GLY A 208 5.71 -2.97 11.73
N TYR A 209 5.76 -2.01 10.80
CA TYR A 209 4.54 -1.48 10.19
C TYR A 209 3.81 -2.55 9.35
N ILE A 210 4.54 -3.33 8.54
CA ILE A 210 3.97 -4.44 7.76
C ILE A 210 3.44 -5.55 8.67
N GLN A 211 4.18 -5.89 9.74
CA GLN A 211 3.75 -6.90 10.71
C GLN A 211 2.41 -6.56 11.37
N ALA A 212 2.16 -5.29 11.65
CA ALA A 212 0.89 -4.84 12.21
C ALA A 212 -0.27 -4.93 11.20
N ILE A 213 0.01 -4.77 9.90
CA ILE A 213 -1.00 -4.87 8.84
C ILE A 213 -1.40 -6.33 8.62
N ASP A 214 -0.40 -7.18 8.40
CA ASP A 214 -0.58 -8.61 8.14
C ASP A 214 0.69 -9.38 8.54
N PRO A 215 0.69 -10.06 9.69
CA PRO A 215 1.83 -10.85 10.14
C PRO A 215 2.24 -11.97 9.17
N SER A 216 1.34 -12.44 8.30
CA SER A 216 1.65 -13.48 7.32
C SER A 216 2.60 -13.02 6.20
N LEU A 217 2.79 -11.69 6.05
CA LEU A 217 3.73 -11.10 5.11
C LEU A 217 5.16 -11.02 5.67
N VAL A 218 5.39 -11.44 6.92
CA VAL A 218 6.67 -11.37 7.62
C VAL A 218 7.19 -12.78 7.89
N HIS A 219 8.45 -13.05 7.52
CA HIS A 219 9.09 -14.37 7.61
C HIS A 219 10.32 -14.35 8.53
N PRO A 220 10.14 -14.25 9.87
CA PRO A 220 11.26 -14.13 10.81
C PRO A 220 12.22 -15.30 10.76
N GLU A 221 11.73 -16.50 10.39
CA GLU A 221 12.53 -17.74 10.26
C GLU A 221 13.59 -17.65 9.15
N ARG A 222 13.47 -16.70 8.24
CA ARG A 222 14.43 -16.43 7.15
C ARG A 222 15.46 -15.37 7.51
N TYR A 223 15.26 -14.67 8.63
CA TYR A 223 16.10 -13.54 9.02
C TYR A 223 17.46 -13.99 9.56
N LYS A 224 18.51 -13.24 9.18
CA LYS A 224 19.85 -13.35 9.74
C LYS A 224 20.46 -11.96 9.85
N ASP A 225 21.20 -11.67 10.93
CA ASP A 225 21.82 -10.36 11.17
C ASP A 225 22.79 -9.94 10.07
N ASP A 226 23.46 -10.88 9.42
CA ASP A 226 24.42 -10.63 8.32
C ASP A 226 23.74 -10.22 7.01
N MET A 227 22.42 -10.31 6.90
CA MET A 227 21.65 -9.78 5.76
C MET A 227 21.59 -8.25 5.76
N ALA A 228 21.84 -7.59 6.90
CA ALA A 228 21.70 -6.14 7.02
C ALA A 228 23.01 -5.41 6.74
N THR A 229 22.91 -4.27 6.03
CA THR A 229 24.04 -3.40 5.75
C THR A 229 23.68 -1.96 6.12
N ALA A 230 24.56 -1.27 6.83
CA ALA A 230 24.39 0.16 7.06
C ALA A 230 24.61 0.95 5.76
N TYR A 231 23.83 2.01 5.57
CA TYR A 231 24.06 2.92 4.45
C TYR A 231 25.45 3.56 4.55
N PRO A 232 26.10 3.80 3.39
CA PRO A 232 27.39 4.49 3.38
C PRO A 232 27.23 5.93 3.90
N ALA A 233 28.26 6.41 4.59
CA ALA A 233 28.38 7.84 4.79
C ALA A 233 28.48 8.56 3.43
N ALA A 234 27.93 9.77 3.35
CA ALA A 234 27.85 10.51 2.10
C ALA A 234 29.22 10.63 1.42
N GLY A 235 29.30 10.25 0.14
CA GLY A 235 30.51 10.33 -0.67
C GLY A 235 31.59 9.27 -0.39
N THR A 236 31.31 8.26 0.46
CA THR A 236 32.30 7.23 0.79
C THR A 236 32.33 6.06 -0.18
N TRP A 237 31.17 5.53 -0.53
CA TRP A 237 31.01 4.46 -1.52
C TRP A 237 29.59 4.38 -2.04
N SER A 238 29.40 3.70 -3.14
CA SER A 238 28.09 3.33 -3.68
C SER A 238 28.17 1.94 -4.33
N ALA A 239 27.07 1.22 -4.35
CA ALA A 239 26.97 -0.07 -5.02
C ALA A 239 25.65 -0.19 -5.76
N VAL A 240 25.70 -0.75 -6.97
CA VAL A 240 24.54 -1.13 -7.78
C VAL A 240 24.81 -2.53 -8.33
N PRO A 241 24.04 -3.54 -7.94
CA PRO A 241 22.98 -3.53 -6.92
C PRO A 241 23.49 -3.16 -5.53
N PHE A 242 22.63 -2.57 -4.70
CA PHE A 242 22.96 -2.38 -3.28
C PHE A 242 23.15 -3.77 -2.62
N PRO A 243 24.18 -3.97 -1.75
CA PRO A 243 24.61 -5.31 -1.35
C PRO A 243 23.70 -6.00 -0.34
N SER A 244 22.59 -5.38 0.06
CA SER A 244 21.65 -5.89 1.05
C SER A 244 20.22 -5.53 0.71
N SER A 245 19.27 -6.42 1.04
CA SER A 245 17.83 -6.12 1.02
C SER A 245 17.32 -5.52 2.34
N ILE A 246 18.24 -5.25 3.31
CA ILE A 246 17.95 -4.58 4.58
C ILE A 246 19.00 -3.48 4.76
N GLY A 247 18.62 -2.24 4.50
CA GLY A 247 19.50 -1.08 4.60
C GLY A 247 19.23 -0.30 5.89
N LEU A 248 20.13 -0.37 6.86
CA LEU A 248 20.01 0.32 8.14
C LEU A 248 20.59 1.73 8.08
N TYR A 249 20.03 2.68 8.82
CA TYR A 249 20.61 4.03 8.90
C TYR A 249 21.97 4.03 9.59
N GLN A 250 22.14 3.18 10.60
CA GLN A 250 23.41 3.04 11.32
C GLN A 250 23.73 1.57 11.58
N LYS A 251 25.02 1.25 11.59
CA LYS A 251 25.48 -0.09 11.95
C LYS A 251 25.11 -0.39 13.40
N GLY A 252 24.52 -1.57 13.65
CA GLY A 252 24.13 -2.03 14.97
C GLY A 252 22.79 -1.50 15.48
N GLN A 253 22.07 -0.70 14.69
CA GLN A 253 20.76 -0.16 15.04
C GLN A 253 19.73 -0.43 13.95
N GLY A 254 18.45 -0.51 14.33
CA GLY A 254 17.36 -0.63 13.39
C GLY A 254 17.04 -2.04 12.91
N TYR A 255 17.68 -3.07 13.50
CA TYR A 255 17.41 -4.46 13.16
C TYR A 255 15.96 -4.84 13.48
N PRO A 256 15.27 -5.58 12.59
CA PRO A 256 13.91 -6.06 12.85
C PRO A 256 13.79 -6.83 14.16
N LYS A 257 12.80 -6.50 14.98
CA LYS A 257 12.57 -7.15 16.30
C LYS A 257 11.44 -8.18 16.28
N PHE A 258 10.57 -8.16 15.28
CA PHE A 258 9.42 -9.07 15.12
C PHE A 258 8.47 -9.14 16.35
N ASP A 259 8.35 -8.03 17.06
CA ASP A 259 7.49 -7.89 18.25
C ASP A 259 6.11 -7.36 17.83
N GLN A 260 5.09 -8.22 17.84
CA GLN A 260 3.73 -7.86 17.41
C GLN A 260 3.14 -6.72 18.23
N LYS A 261 3.34 -6.71 19.54
CA LYS A 261 2.78 -5.65 20.41
C LYS A 261 3.38 -4.28 20.07
N LYS A 262 4.69 -4.23 19.84
CA LYS A 262 5.37 -3.00 19.39
C LYS A 262 4.95 -2.61 17.98
N ALA A 263 4.76 -3.58 17.09
CA ALA A 263 4.27 -3.35 15.74
C ALA A 263 2.89 -2.66 15.76
N ASP A 264 1.94 -3.19 16.54
CA ASP A 264 0.58 -2.64 16.69
C ASP A 264 0.61 -1.23 17.30
N GLU A 265 1.43 -1.00 18.32
CA GLU A 265 1.63 0.33 18.91
C GLU A 265 2.20 1.31 17.89
N TYR A 266 3.23 0.90 17.16
CA TYR A 266 3.88 1.71 16.13
C TYR A 266 2.92 2.09 15.01
N PHE A 267 2.19 1.12 14.48
CA PHE A 267 1.18 1.34 13.44
C PHE A 267 0.17 2.42 13.85
N LYS A 268 -0.34 2.34 15.08
CA LYS A 268 -1.27 3.33 15.60
C LYS A 268 -0.63 4.72 15.66
N LYS A 269 0.56 4.85 16.25
CA LYS A 269 1.27 6.14 16.41
C LYS A 269 1.57 6.81 15.07
N VAL A 270 2.05 6.04 14.09
CA VAL A 270 2.35 6.54 12.74
C VAL A 270 1.10 7.06 12.06
N ASN A 271 0.01 6.28 12.06
CA ASN A 271 -1.26 6.71 11.45
C ASN A 271 -1.84 7.94 12.14
N ASP A 272 -1.74 8.04 13.47
CA ASP A 272 -2.15 9.22 14.23
C ASP A 272 -1.34 10.46 13.83
N LYS A 273 -0.02 10.33 13.70
CA LYS A 273 0.88 11.42 13.30
C LYS A 273 0.57 11.91 11.89
N VAL A 274 0.46 10.99 10.93
CA VAL A 274 0.17 11.31 9.53
C VAL A 274 -1.20 12.00 9.40
N ALA A 275 -2.24 11.46 10.04
CA ALA A 275 -3.57 12.07 10.01
C ALA A 275 -3.58 13.48 10.63
N ASN A 276 -2.91 13.67 11.77
CA ASN A 276 -2.81 14.98 12.42
C ASN A 276 -2.08 16.00 11.54
N LEU A 277 -0.99 15.60 10.87
CA LEU A 277 -0.27 16.45 9.92
C LEU A 277 -1.19 16.91 8.78
N ILE A 278 -1.90 15.97 8.15
CA ILE A 278 -2.82 16.29 7.03
C ILE A 278 -3.89 17.28 7.49
N ILE A 279 -4.54 17.01 8.61
CA ILE A 279 -5.59 17.88 9.17
C ILE A 279 -5.04 19.30 9.45
N ASP A 280 -3.87 19.39 10.09
CA ASP A 280 -3.28 20.69 10.42
C ASP A 280 -2.86 21.46 9.16
N VAL A 281 -2.24 20.80 8.19
CA VAL A 281 -1.81 21.44 6.93
C VAL A 281 -3.02 21.92 6.12
N VAL A 282 -4.06 21.10 5.95
CA VAL A 282 -5.28 21.49 5.22
C VAL A 282 -5.96 22.66 5.92
N ARG A 283 -6.11 22.61 7.25
CA ARG A 283 -6.64 23.71 8.03
C ARG A 283 -5.85 25.01 7.86
N LYS A 284 -4.52 24.95 7.84
CA LYS A 284 -3.65 26.13 7.65
C LYS A 284 -3.78 26.70 6.24
N TRP A 285 -3.91 25.86 5.22
CA TRP A 285 -4.21 26.32 3.86
C TRP A 285 -5.56 27.06 3.79
N ASP A 286 -6.59 26.53 4.46
CA ASP A 286 -7.92 27.17 4.51
C ASP A 286 -7.87 28.51 5.24
N LEU A 287 -7.15 28.61 6.36
CA LEU A 287 -6.96 29.86 7.11
C LEU A 287 -6.19 30.92 6.27
N ALA A 288 -5.26 30.50 5.41
CA ALA A 288 -4.52 31.38 4.53
C ALA A 288 -5.33 31.78 3.27
N GLY A 289 -6.49 31.20 3.04
CA GLY A 289 -7.31 31.48 1.85
C GLY A 289 -6.76 30.88 0.56
N LEU A 290 -5.89 29.88 0.66
CA LEU A 290 -5.23 29.22 -0.48
C LEU A 290 -6.15 28.20 -1.16
#